data_f9f031104714bf3e5965aa04490c51ed
#
_entry.id   f9f031104714bf3e5965aa04490c51ed
#
_cell.length_a   1.000
_cell.length_b   1.000
_cell.length_c   1.000
_cell.angle_alpha   90.00
_cell.angle_beta   90.00
_cell.angle_gamma   90.00
#
_symmetry.space_group_name_H-M   'P 1'
#
loop_
_entity.id
_entity.type
_entity.pdbx_description
1 polymer ?
#
loop_
_entity_poly.entity_id
_entity_poly.type
_entity_poly.pdbx_seq_one_letter_code
_entity_poly.pdbx_strand_id
1 'polypeptide(L)'
;MKSEEFINNLIIYAHKYIDVCLDHEKEVVSGSGKLVKQKERHIPTIAFFLNIWLPKQIQETISRETFYAWMREENTHKSDTIKKIDELFNSLAADIVANEGKGIFYAKNKLGMTDKQQFDGNINFKADFGA
;
A
#
# COMPACT_ATOMS: atom_id res chain seq x y z
N MET A 1 19.02 -13.41 -12.24
CA MET A 1 18.78 -11.96 -12.32
C MET A 1 17.55 -11.69 -13.16
N LYS A 2 16.71 -10.76 -12.72
CA LYS A 2 15.51 -10.43 -13.47
C LYS A 2 15.84 -9.50 -14.64
N SER A 3 15.13 -9.69 -15.74
CA SER A 3 15.35 -8.89 -16.94
C SER A 3 14.78 -7.48 -16.77
N GLU A 4 15.22 -6.59 -17.65
CA GLU A 4 14.66 -5.25 -17.68
C GLU A 4 13.18 -5.28 -18.05
N GLU A 5 12.78 -6.24 -18.86
CA GLU A 5 11.37 -6.42 -19.18
C GLU A 5 10.55 -6.71 -17.94
N PHE A 6 11.07 -7.54 -17.03
CA PHE A 6 10.38 -7.82 -15.78
C PHE A 6 10.21 -6.54 -14.96
N ILE A 7 11.26 -5.72 -14.90
CA ILE A 7 11.22 -4.46 -14.17
C ILE A 7 10.15 -3.53 -14.74
N ASN A 8 10.10 -3.41 -16.06
CA ASN A 8 9.11 -2.57 -16.72
C ASN A 8 7.70 -3.08 -16.51
N ASN A 9 7.53 -4.39 -16.51
CA ASN A 9 6.21 -4.99 -16.28
C ASN A 9 5.78 -4.87 -14.83
N LEU A 10 6.72 -4.82 -13.93
CA LEU A 10 6.41 -4.75 -12.51
C LEU A 10 5.59 -3.50 -12.18
N ILE A 11 5.98 -2.34 -12.74
CA ILE A 11 5.23 -1.12 -12.49
C ILE A 11 3.83 -1.19 -13.12
N ILE A 12 3.70 -1.84 -14.28
CA ILE A 12 2.41 -2.02 -14.91
C ILE A 12 1.50 -2.87 -14.04
N TYR A 13 2.01 -3.96 -13.50
CA TYR A 13 1.22 -4.82 -12.62
C TYR A 13 0.94 -4.14 -11.28
N ALA A 14 1.85 -3.28 -10.81
CA ALA A 14 1.58 -2.51 -9.60
C ALA A 14 0.38 -1.60 -9.79
N HIS A 15 0.26 -0.94 -10.95
CA HIS A 15 -0.91 -0.12 -11.26
C HIS A 15 -2.18 -0.96 -11.34
N LYS A 16 -2.10 -2.15 -11.92
CA LYS A 16 -3.26 -3.04 -11.96
C LYS A 16 -3.70 -3.46 -10.57
N TYR A 17 -2.74 -3.74 -9.69
CA TYR A 17 -3.06 -4.09 -8.32
C TYR A 17 -3.72 -2.93 -7.59
N ILE A 18 -3.22 -1.71 -7.81
CA ILE A 18 -3.84 -0.52 -7.23
C ILE A 18 -5.28 -0.39 -7.69
N ASP A 19 -5.56 -0.63 -8.97
CA ASP A 19 -6.92 -0.58 -9.47
C ASP A 19 -7.81 -1.59 -8.76
N VAL A 20 -7.30 -2.79 -8.50
CA VAL A 20 -8.04 -3.79 -7.74
C VAL A 20 -8.36 -3.28 -6.33
N CYS A 21 -7.37 -2.64 -5.69
CA CYS A 21 -7.57 -2.10 -4.35
C CYS A 21 -8.61 -0.98 -4.36
N LEU A 22 -8.60 -0.14 -5.38
CA LEU A 22 -9.54 0.98 -5.50
C LEU A 22 -10.96 0.50 -5.76
N ASP A 23 -11.10 -0.59 -6.52
CA ASP A 23 -12.41 -1.05 -6.98
C ASP A 23 -13.01 -2.14 -6.10
N HIS A 24 -12.34 -2.52 -5.03
CA HIS A 24 -12.84 -3.57 -4.16
C HIS A 24 -14.20 -3.18 -3.59
N GLU A 25 -15.10 -4.18 -3.50
CA GLU A 25 -16.43 -3.99 -2.95
C GLU A 25 -16.71 -5.07 -1.92
N LYS A 26 -17.55 -4.72 -0.96
CA LYS A 26 -18.06 -5.69 0.01
C LYS A 26 -19.56 -5.67 -0.02
N GLU A 27 -20.18 -6.77 0.41
CA GLU A 27 -21.62 -6.84 0.54
C GLU A 27 -22.02 -6.44 1.94
N VAL A 28 -23.01 -5.57 2.04
CA VAL A 28 -23.56 -5.16 3.34
C VAL A 28 -25.07 -5.28 3.27
N VAL A 29 -25.69 -5.45 4.44
CA VAL A 29 -27.15 -5.53 4.53
C VAL A 29 -27.66 -4.12 4.72
N SER A 30 -28.54 -3.69 3.80
CA SER A 30 -29.13 -2.35 3.89
C SER A 30 -30.20 -2.33 4.98
N GLY A 31 -30.70 -1.13 5.28
CA GLY A 31 -31.75 -0.97 6.27
C GLY A 31 -33.03 -1.71 5.94
N SER A 32 -33.24 -2.02 4.66
CA SER A 32 -34.42 -2.78 4.22
C SER A 32 -34.16 -4.29 4.20
N GLY A 33 -32.99 -4.74 4.61
CA GLY A 33 -32.65 -6.15 4.63
C GLY A 33 -32.09 -6.70 3.32
N LYS A 34 -31.85 -5.86 2.34
CA LYS A 34 -31.30 -6.30 1.05
C LYS A 34 -29.78 -6.27 1.10
N LEU A 35 -29.17 -7.20 0.38
CA LEU A 35 -27.72 -7.18 0.18
C LEU A 35 -27.38 -6.16 -0.89
N VAL A 36 -26.49 -5.25 -0.56
CA VAL A 36 -26.03 -4.22 -1.50
C VAL A 36 -24.52 -4.22 -1.51
N LYS A 37 -23.93 -3.86 -2.64
CA LYS A 37 -22.48 -3.75 -2.76
C LYS A 37 -22.06 -2.34 -2.40
N GLN A 38 -20.98 -2.25 -1.63
CA GLN A 38 -20.46 -0.97 -1.18
C GLN A 38 -18.97 -0.94 -1.47
N LYS A 39 -18.50 0.18 -2.02
CA LYS A 39 -17.07 0.34 -2.26
C LYS A 39 -16.30 0.29 -0.95
N GLU A 40 -15.21 -0.44 -0.97
CA GLU A 40 -14.32 -0.55 0.17
C GLU A 40 -12.90 -0.63 -0.37
N ARG A 41 -12.20 0.49 -0.38
CA ARG A 41 -10.82 0.50 -0.87
C ARG A 41 -9.93 -0.29 0.08
N HIS A 42 -9.02 -1.05 -0.48
CA HIS A 42 -8.06 -1.81 0.30
C HIS A 42 -6.72 -1.10 0.32
N ILE A 43 -6.06 -1.17 1.46
CA ILE A 43 -4.70 -0.62 1.58
C ILE A 43 -3.75 -1.58 0.86
N PRO A 44 -3.01 -1.10 -0.17
CA PRO A 44 -2.06 -1.96 -0.85
C PRO A 44 -0.82 -2.18 0.00
N THR A 45 -0.30 -3.40 -0.01
CA THR A 45 0.93 -3.69 0.69
C THR A 45 1.89 -4.39 -0.26
N ILE A 46 3.18 -4.12 -0.08
CA ILE A 46 4.23 -4.76 -0.88
C ILE A 46 4.20 -6.27 -0.66
N ALA A 47 4.00 -6.69 0.58
CA ALA A 47 4.00 -8.12 0.89
C ALA A 47 2.90 -8.86 0.15
N PHE A 48 1.68 -8.35 0.18
CA PHE A 48 0.58 -9.01 -0.51
C PHE A 48 0.79 -8.99 -2.03
N PHE A 49 1.24 -7.84 -2.54
CA PHE A 49 1.48 -7.69 -3.97
C PHE A 49 2.50 -8.72 -4.47
N LEU A 50 3.64 -8.82 -3.80
CA LEU A 50 4.72 -9.69 -4.26
C LEU A 50 4.46 -11.16 -3.98
N ASN A 51 3.85 -11.47 -2.84
CA ASN A 51 3.76 -12.85 -2.39
C ASN A 51 2.47 -13.55 -2.83
N ILE A 52 1.42 -12.80 -3.07
CA ILE A 52 0.11 -13.39 -3.32
C ILE A 52 -0.46 -12.93 -4.65
N TRP A 53 -0.53 -11.63 -4.88
CA TRP A 53 -1.24 -11.11 -6.04
C TRP A 53 -0.45 -11.32 -7.34
N LEU A 54 0.81 -10.94 -7.35
CA LEU A 54 1.64 -11.01 -8.55
C LEU A 54 1.83 -12.44 -9.06
N PRO A 55 2.10 -13.43 -8.20
CA PRO A 55 2.26 -14.81 -8.68
C PRO A 55 1.02 -15.38 -9.36
N LYS A 56 -0.16 -14.82 -9.08
CA LYS A 56 -1.38 -15.25 -9.75
C LYS A 56 -1.55 -14.62 -11.13
N GLN A 57 -0.80 -13.56 -11.41
CA GLN A 57 -0.87 -12.86 -12.68
C GLN A 57 0.22 -13.32 -13.64
N ILE A 58 1.42 -13.47 -13.12
CA ILE A 58 2.58 -13.92 -13.90
C ILE A 58 3.35 -14.90 -13.02
N GLN A 59 4.24 -15.67 -13.64
CA GLN A 59 4.97 -16.69 -12.89
C GLN A 59 6.19 -16.12 -12.20
N GLU A 60 6.61 -14.91 -12.57
CA GLU A 60 7.79 -14.29 -11.98
C GLU A 60 7.40 -13.40 -10.82
N THR A 61 8.22 -13.42 -9.78
CA THR A 61 8.09 -12.49 -8.67
C THR A 61 9.44 -12.37 -8.00
N ILE A 62 9.53 -11.47 -7.04
CA ILE A 62 10.73 -11.31 -6.22
C ILE A 62 10.33 -11.29 -4.76
N SER A 63 11.30 -11.55 -3.88
CA SER A 63 11.04 -11.48 -2.46
C SER A 63 11.00 -10.03 -1.99
N ARG A 64 10.44 -9.82 -0.80
CA ARG A 64 10.47 -8.49 -0.19
C ARG A 64 11.90 -8.02 0.02
N GLU A 65 12.78 -8.91 0.42
CA GLU A 65 14.18 -8.55 0.61
C GLU A 65 14.80 -8.04 -0.68
N THR A 66 14.52 -8.72 -1.79
CA THR A 66 15.03 -8.29 -3.08
C THR A 66 14.43 -6.95 -3.48
N PHE A 67 13.13 -6.77 -3.26
CA PHE A 67 12.44 -5.52 -3.56
C PHE A 67 13.13 -4.35 -2.84
N TYR A 68 13.35 -4.47 -1.55
CA TYR A 68 13.96 -3.40 -0.79
C TYR A 68 15.46 -3.25 -1.06
N ALA A 69 16.14 -4.34 -1.41
CA ALA A 69 17.53 -4.24 -1.83
C ALA A 69 17.66 -3.44 -3.11
N TRP A 70 16.76 -3.68 -4.08
CA TRP A 70 16.76 -2.92 -5.33
C TRP A 70 16.43 -1.45 -5.09
N MET A 71 15.56 -1.17 -4.12
CA MET A 71 15.22 0.20 -3.79
C MET A 71 16.43 0.98 -3.30
N ARG A 72 17.35 0.31 -2.63
CA ARG A 72 18.54 0.96 -2.06
C ARG A 72 19.66 1.18 -3.08
N GLU A 73 19.55 0.59 -4.27
CA GLU A 73 20.53 0.86 -5.31
C GLU A 73 20.40 2.31 -5.76
N GLU A 74 21.51 2.88 -6.23
CA GLU A 74 21.50 4.29 -6.60
C GLU A 74 21.55 4.44 -8.11
N ASN A 75 20.77 5.40 -8.60
CA ASN A 75 20.85 5.88 -9.98
C ASN A 75 20.63 4.79 -11.02
N THR A 76 19.72 3.85 -10.76
CA THR A 76 19.39 2.84 -11.74
C THR A 76 17.90 2.93 -12.07
N HIS A 77 17.57 2.53 -13.29
CA HIS A 77 16.17 2.43 -13.69
C HIS A 77 15.41 1.50 -12.77
N LYS A 78 16.04 0.41 -12.36
CA LYS A 78 15.45 -0.56 -11.48
C LYS A 78 15.09 0.08 -10.13
N SER A 79 16.03 0.81 -9.55
CA SER A 79 15.80 1.49 -8.28
C SER A 79 14.65 2.51 -8.39
N ASP A 80 14.65 3.29 -9.48
CA ASP A 80 13.62 4.30 -9.67
C ASP A 80 12.24 3.67 -9.79
N THR A 81 12.15 2.54 -10.52
CA THR A 81 10.88 1.83 -10.67
C THR A 81 10.36 1.33 -9.33
N ILE A 82 11.25 0.73 -8.52
CA ILE A 82 10.88 0.21 -7.21
C ILE A 82 10.43 1.33 -6.28
N LYS A 83 11.16 2.44 -6.29
CA LYS A 83 10.78 3.59 -5.46
C LYS A 83 9.41 4.13 -5.86
N LYS A 84 9.11 4.14 -7.16
CA LYS A 84 7.83 4.61 -7.65
C LYS A 84 6.69 3.70 -7.19
N ILE A 85 6.90 2.39 -7.23
CA ILE A 85 5.90 1.44 -6.77
C ILE A 85 5.62 1.65 -5.27
N ASP A 86 6.68 1.77 -4.47
CA ASP A 86 6.52 1.99 -3.04
C ASP A 86 5.79 3.30 -2.77
N GLU A 87 6.12 4.35 -3.51
CA GLU A 87 5.47 5.64 -3.37
C GLU A 87 3.98 5.56 -3.71
N LEU A 88 3.64 4.86 -4.79
CA LEU A 88 2.23 4.70 -5.18
C LEU A 88 1.43 3.99 -4.10
N PHE A 89 1.99 2.92 -3.54
CA PHE A 89 1.29 2.16 -2.50
C PHE A 89 1.13 3.00 -1.25
N ASN A 90 2.18 3.70 -0.84
CA ASN A 90 2.11 4.55 0.35
C ASN A 90 1.14 5.71 0.17
N SER A 91 1.06 6.27 -1.04
CA SER A 91 0.15 7.37 -1.32
C SER A 91 -1.30 6.92 -1.18
N LEU A 92 -1.64 5.77 -1.73
CA LEU A 92 -3.00 5.25 -1.60
C LEU A 92 -3.31 4.89 -0.15
N ALA A 93 -2.35 4.25 0.52
CA ALA A 93 -2.55 3.88 1.93
C ALA A 93 -2.79 5.10 2.78
N ALA A 94 -2.00 6.17 2.57
CA ALA A 94 -2.16 7.40 3.33
C ALA A 94 -3.54 8.03 3.08
N ASP A 95 -4.00 8.01 1.84
CA ASP A 95 -5.31 8.56 1.51
C ASP A 95 -6.43 7.78 2.18
N ILE A 96 -6.34 6.45 2.18
CA ILE A 96 -7.34 5.61 2.81
C ILE A 96 -7.39 5.87 4.32
N VAL A 97 -6.22 5.95 4.96
CA VAL A 97 -6.17 6.23 6.39
C VAL A 97 -6.78 7.60 6.69
N ALA A 98 -6.42 8.61 5.91
CA ALA A 98 -6.87 9.97 6.17
C ALA A 98 -8.37 10.13 5.94
N ASN A 99 -8.92 9.43 4.94
CA ASN A 99 -10.30 9.68 4.53
C ASN A 99 -11.28 8.62 5.00
N GLU A 100 -10.81 7.45 5.37
CA GLU A 100 -11.70 6.36 5.78
C GLU A 100 -11.44 5.89 7.20
N GLY A 101 -10.38 6.37 7.82
CA GLY A 101 -10.11 6.08 9.23
C GLY A 101 -9.75 4.65 9.55
N LYS A 102 -9.32 3.88 8.56
CA LYS A 102 -8.90 2.49 8.79
C LYS A 102 -7.42 2.33 8.56
N GLY A 103 -6.87 1.24 9.04
CA GLY A 103 -5.45 0.97 8.84
C GLY A 103 -4.55 1.73 9.79
N ILE A 104 -5.02 2.05 10.98
CA ILE A 104 -4.27 2.88 11.92
C ILE A 104 -2.93 2.25 12.28
N PHE A 105 -2.92 0.95 12.58
CA PHE A 105 -1.65 0.29 12.93
C PHE A 105 -0.68 0.28 11.75
N TYR A 106 -1.20 0.07 10.55
CA TYR A 106 -0.37 0.10 9.36
C TYR A 106 0.25 1.48 9.18
N ALA A 107 -0.55 2.53 9.37
CA ALA A 107 -0.06 3.89 9.23
C ALA A 107 1.06 4.19 10.22
N LYS A 108 0.91 3.77 11.46
CA LYS A 108 1.93 4.01 12.46
C LYS A 108 3.24 3.30 12.14
N ASN A 109 3.14 2.06 11.68
CA ASN A 109 4.33 1.24 11.48
C ASN A 109 4.98 1.44 10.13
N LYS A 110 4.19 1.64 9.08
CA LYS A 110 4.73 1.71 7.72
C LYS A 110 4.88 3.14 7.24
N LEU A 111 3.94 4.01 7.57
CA LEU A 111 3.92 5.36 7.05
C LEU A 111 4.48 6.39 8.02
N GLY A 112 4.79 5.99 9.25
CA GLY A 112 5.37 6.87 10.24
C GLY A 112 4.41 7.89 10.83
N MET A 113 3.11 7.65 10.72
CA MET A 113 2.12 8.55 11.30
C MET A 113 2.05 8.37 12.81
N THR A 114 1.69 9.45 13.50
CA THR A 114 1.58 9.40 14.94
C THR A 114 0.13 9.24 15.37
N ASP A 115 -0.04 8.83 16.63
CA ASP A 115 -1.34 8.65 17.22
C ASP A 115 -2.11 9.91 17.43
N LYS A 116 -1.39 10.96 17.53
CA LYS A 116 -2.07 12.17 17.85
C LYS A 116 -2.69 12.71 16.66
N GLN A 117 -3.48 12.90 16.92
CA GLN A 117 -3.91 13.43 15.88
C GLN A 117 -3.66 14.66 15.80
N GLN A 118 -3.15 14.32 16.17
CA GLN A 118 -2.75 14.78 16.24
C GLN A 118 -2.98 15.61 15.81
N PHE A 119 -3.41 15.97 16.19
CA PHE A 119 -3.69 16.54 16.12
C PHE A 119 -3.43 17.68 16.41
N ASP A 120 -3.47 18.33 16.75
CA ASP A 120 -3.08 19.15 17.05
C ASP A 120 -2.49 19.54 17.71
N GLY A 121 -2.28 19.54 17.98
CA GLY A 121 -1.56 19.64 18.48
C GLY A 121 -1.15 19.71 19.34
N ASN A 122 -1.31 19.42 20.05
CA ASN A 122 -0.75 19.08 20.80
C ASN A 122 -0.20 18.87 21.26
N ILE A 123 -0.16 18.76 21.57
CA ILE A 123 0.36 18.17 21.97
C ILE A 123 1.19 18.02 22.46
N ASN A 124 1.38 18.11 22.92
CA ASN A 124 2.29 17.50 23.24
C ASN A 124 2.58 16.98 23.86
N PHE A 125 2.32 16.40 24.09
CA PHE A 125 2.65 15.33 24.44
C PHE A 125 3.40 14.98 24.41
N LYS A 126 3.53 14.99 24.64
CA LYS A 126 4.22 14.25 24.37
C LYS A 126 4.60 13.62 24.36
N ALA A 127 4.47 13.78 24.55
CA ALA A 127 4.84 12.87 24.28
C ALA A 127 4.87 12.28 24.57
N ASP A 128 4.47 12.06 24.70
CA ASP A 128 4.44 11.22 24.79
C ASP A 128 4.23 10.44 24.75
N PHE A 129 3.86 10.20 24.63
CA PHE A 129 3.77 9.16 24.40
C PHE A 129 4.16 8.72 23.81
N GLY A 130 4.43 9.01 23.78
CA GLY A 130 4.94 8.57 23.11
C GLY A 130 5.30 8.95 22.53
N ALA A 131 5.28 9.49 22.57
CA ALA A 131 5.70 9.59 21.86
C ALA A 131 6.09 9.02 21.67
#